data_af7e3582d8784b9350b8393224401c2f
#
_entry.id   af7e3582d8784b9350b8393224401c2f
#
_cell.length_a   1.000
_cell.length_b   1.000
_cell.length_c   1.000
_cell.angle_alpha   90.00
_cell.angle_beta   90.00
_cell.angle_gamma   90.00
#
_symmetry.space_group_name_H-M   'P 1'
#
loop_
_entity.id
_entity.type
_entity.pdbx_description
1 polymer ?
#
loop_
_entity_poly.entity_id
_entity_poly.type
_entity_poly.pdbx_seq_one_letter_code
_entity_poly.pdbx_strand_id
1 'polypeptide(L)'
;MSIRFALLLLVLVPITLNGGRPADNDGAIAEVYYWKAKAGKLDEYNRYIQNYAAPIDREAQRHGAFISVTTYISQKADSPWTHMRVFVLRDHEQQEALQKALDEAKLRLHPDEQERNRQAAYAETLRDAVSHETLEILH
;
A
#
# COMPACT_ATOMS: atom_id res chain seq x y z
N MET A 1 -47.00 -57.82 18.42
CA MET A 1 -45.63 -57.53 17.85
C MET A 1 -45.77 -56.30 16.96
N SER A 2 -45.47 -55.09 17.50
CA SER A 2 -45.72 -53.85 16.79
C SER A 2 -44.37 -53.35 16.27
N ILE A 3 -44.23 -53.34 14.95
CA ILE A 3 -43.05 -52.83 14.27
C ILE A 3 -43.22 -51.30 14.15
N ARG A 4 -42.34 -50.55 14.87
CA ARG A 4 -42.29 -49.10 14.78
C ARG A 4 -41.32 -48.75 13.65
N PHE A 5 -41.83 -48.21 12.53
CA PHE A 5 -41.05 -47.56 11.48
C PHE A 5 -40.55 -46.19 11.98
N ALA A 6 -39.27 -46.07 12.18
CA ALA A 6 -38.64 -44.80 12.42
C ALA A 6 -38.41 -44.07 11.07
N LEU A 7 -39.16 -42.98 10.86
CA LEU A 7 -39.00 -42.12 9.69
C LEU A 7 -37.76 -41.23 9.90
N LEU A 8 -36.70 -41.55 9.18
CA LEU A 8 -35.47 -40.73 9.19
C LEU A 8 -35.68 -39.51 8.29
N LEU A 9 -35.90 -38.36 8.91
CA LEU A 9 -36.03 -37.08 8.21
C LEU A 9 -34.65 -36.59 7.80
N LEU A 10 -34.31 -36.74 6.52
CA LEU A 10 -33.06 -36.21 5.94
C LEU A 10 -33.23 -34.69 5.73
N VAL A 11 -32.68 -33.87 6.62
CA VAL A 11 -32.64 -32.42 6.46
C VAL A 11 -31.52 -32.10 5.46
N LEU A 12 -31.88 -31.78 4.23
CA LEU A 12 -30.98 -31.19 3.25
C LEU A 12 -30.72 -29.73 3.65
N VAL A 13 -29.55 -29.47 4.19
CA VAL A 13 -29.04 -28.10 4.38
C VAL A 13 -28.50 -27.60 3.02
N PRO A 14 -29.04 -26.52 2.44
CA PRO A 14 -28.46 -25.95 1.24
C PRO A 14 -27.14 -25.32 1.60
N ILE A 15 -26.05 -25.89 1.07
CA ILE A 15 -24.71 -25.23 1.06
C ILE A 15 -24.83 -24.09 0.09
N THR A 16 -25.06 -22.88 0.59
CA THR A 16 -24.84 -21.66 -0.19
C THR A 16 -23.35 -21.51 -0.39
N LEU A 17 -22.85 -21.94 -1.55
CA LEU A 17 -21.55 -21.51 -2.07
C LEU A 17 -21.63 -19.99 -2.26
N ASN A 18 -21.16 -19.26 -1.25
CA ASN A 18 -20.79 -17.87 -1.43
C ASN A 18 -19.58 -17.88 -2.40
N GLY A 19 -19.90 -17.89 -3.68
CA GLY A 19 -18.94 -17.53 -4.72
C GLY A 19 -18.52 -16.09 -4.43
N GLY A 20 -17.38 -15.92 -3.76
CA GLY A 20 -16.76 -14.62 -3.64
C GLY A 20 -16.61 -14.07 -5.06
N ARG A 21 -17.43 -13.08 -5.40
CA ARG A 21 -17.19 -12.25 -6.59
C ARG A 21 -15.73 -11.82 -6.52
N PRO A 22 -14.93 -11.99 -7.59
CA PRO A 22 -13.67 -11.27 -7.67
C PRO A 22 -14.01 -9.82 -7.39
N ALA A 23 -13.26 -9.17 -6.49
CA ALA A 23 -13.45 -7.76 -6.21
C ALA A 23 -13.40 -7.05 -7.56
N ASP A 24 -14.53 -6.51 -8.02
CA ASP A 24 -14.58 -5.61 -9.15
C ASP A 24 -13.65 -4.45 -8.76
N ASN A 25 -12.47 -4.38 -9.38
CA ASN A 25 -11.55 -3.26 -9.23
C ASN A 25 -12.05 -2.03 -10.02
N ASP A 26 -13.35 -1.99 -10.30
CA ASP A 26 -14.01 -0.82 -10.88
C ASP A 26 -13.90 0.34 -9.90
N GLY A 27 -12.99 1.28 -10.21
CA GLY A 27 -12.69 2.42 -9.37
C GLY A 27 -11.35 2.36 -8.63
N ALA A 28 -10.49 1.38 -8.93
CA ALA A 28 -9.13 1.35 -8.39
C ALA A 28 -8.34 2.59 -8.82
N ILE A 29 -7.57 3.15 -7.88
CA ILE A 29 -6.84 4.41 -8.03
C ILE A 29 -5.36 4.15 -7.84
N ALA A 30 -4.51 4.83 -8.59
CA ALA A 30 -3.08 4.89 -8.35
C ALA A 30 -2.68 6.30 -7.86
N GLU A 31 -2.08 6.36 -6.67
CA GLU A 31 -1.38 7.53 -6.17
C GLU A 31 0.08 7.43 -6.53
N VAL A 32 0.57 8.37 -7.34
CA VAL A 32 1.91 8.35 -7.92
C VAL A 32 2.72 9.53 -7.41
N TYR A 33 3.83 9.24 -6.75
CA TYR A 33 4.76 10.22 -6.22
C TYR A 33 6.08 10.15 -6.98
N TYR A 34 6.57 11.29 -7.46
CA TYR A 34 7.83 11.42 -8.16
C TYR A 34 8.85 12.17 -7.30
N TRP A 35 10.03 11.59 -7.19
CA TRP A 35 11.14 12.12 -6.41
C TRP A 35 12.42 12.17 -7.25
N LYS A 36 13.26 13.16 -6.99
CA LYS A 36 14.58 13.27 -7.59
C LYS A 36 15.64 13.12 -6.52
N ALA A 37 16.45 12.06 -6.59
CA ALA A 37 17.64 11.97 -5.75
C ALA A 37 18.59 13.12 -6.06
N LYS A 38 19.13 13.75 -5.02
CA LYS A 38 20.13 14.80 -5.16
C LYS A 38 21.43 14.25 -5.76
N ALA A 39 22.23 15.09 -6.35
CA ALA A 39 23.48 14.69 -6.99
C ALA A 39 24.34 13.84 -6.04
N GLY A 40 24.76 12.65 -6.51
CA GLY A 40 25.56 11.70 -5.73
C GLY A 40 24.79 10.97 -4.61
N LYS A 41 23.46 11.14 -4.47
CA LYS A 41 22.67 10.58 -3.38
C LYS A 41 21.77 9.39 -3.78
N LEU A 42 21.88 8.90 -5.02
CA LEU A 42 21.02 7.82 -5.52
C LEU A 42 21.08 6.56 -4.63
N ASP A 43 22.28 6.08 -4.32
CA ASP A 43 22.48 4.87 -3.53
C ASP A 43 22.06 5.05 -2.07
N GLU A 44 22.32 6.23 -1.49
CA GLU A 44 21.86 6.53 -0.14
C GLU A 44 20.34 6.60 -0.07
N TYR A 45 19.71 7.20 -1.08
CA TYR A 45 18.25 7.26 -1.15
C TYR A 45 17.62 5.89 -1.36
N ASN A 46 18.22 5.03 -2.19
CA ASN A 46 17.80 3.63 -2.31
C ASN A 46 17.83 2.90 -0.96
N ARG A 47 18.92 3.05 -0.20
CA ARG A 47 19.01 2.45 1.13
C ARG A 47 18.00 3.02 2.12
N TYR A 48 17.73 4.32 2.07
CA TYR A 48 16.69 4.96 2.87
C TYR A 48 15.31 4.36 2.59
N ILE A 49 14.96 4.20 1.29
CA ILE A 49 13.69 3.56 0.91
C ILE A 49 13.62 2.13 1.45
N GLN A 50 14.66 1.33 1.25
CA GLN A 50 14.67 -0.08 1.66
C GLN A 50 14.61 -0.26 3.18
N ASN A 51 15.32 0.58 3.93
CA ASN A 51 15.52 0.39 5.37
C ASN A 51 14.54 1.19 6.25
N TYR A 52 13.96 2.26 5.73
CA TYR A 52 13.03 3.11 6.49
C TYR A 52 11.64 3.18 5.87
N ALA A 53 11.50 3.57 4.60
CA ALA A 53 10.19 3.76 3.98
C ALA A 53 9.47 2.42 3.73
N ALA A 54 10.12 1.42 3.16
CA ALA A 54 9.50 0.14 2.84
C ALA A 54 9.00 -0.66 4.07
N PRO A 55 9.66 -0.66 5.24
CA PRO A 55 9.07 -1.19 6.47
C PRO A 55 7.77 -0.51 6.88
N ILE A 56 7.70 0.83 6.76
CA ILE A 56 6.48 1.61 7.06
C ILE A 56 5.37 1.24 6.07
N ASP A 57 5.68 1.12 4.80
CA ASP A 57 4.71 0.70 3.78
C ASP A 57 4.15 -0.69 4.09
N ARG A 58 5.00 -1.66 4.41
CA ARG A 58 4.55 -3.01 4.78
C ARG A 58 3.65 -3.02 6.01
N GLU A 59 3.96 -2.18 6.99
CA GLU A 59 3.12 -2.03 8.18
C GLU A 59 1.76 -1.43 7.83
N ALA A 60 1.73 -0.36 7.04
CA ALA A 60 0.50 0.26 6.59
C ALA A 60 -0.35 -0.70 5.73
N GLN A 61 0.29 -1.43 4.81
CA GLN A 61 -0.39 -2.42 3.97
C GLN A 61 -1.02 -3.55 4.78
N ARG A 62 -0.33 -4.07 5.81
CA ARG A 62 -0.90 -5.08 6.72
C ARG A 62 -2.16 -4.60 7.43
N HIS A 63 -2.30 -3.30 7.63
CA HIS A 63 -3.48 -2.66 8.19
C HIS A 63 -4.49 -2.18 7.14
N GLY A 64 -4.34 -2.59 5.89
CA GLY A 64 -5.32 -2.35 4.83
C GLY A 64 -5.27 -0.95 4.22
N ALA A 65 -4.17 -0.22 4.39
CA ALA A 65 -4.03 1.16 3.88
C ALA A 65 -4.07 1.25 2.35
N PHE A 66 -3.61 0.22 1.64
CA PHE A 66 -3.58 0.14 0.18
C PHE A 66 -3.43 -1.32 -0.28
N ILE A 67 -3.66 -1.57 -1.57
CA ILE A 67 -3.53 -2.90 -2.17
C ILE A 67 -2.06 -3.25 -2.37
N SER A 68 -1.29 -2.36 -3.00
CA SER A 68 0.13 -2.55 -3.27
C SER A 68 0.88 -1.23 -3.36
N VAL A 69 2.20 -1.29 -3.18
CA VAL A 69 3.12 -0.20 -3.48
C VAL A 69 4.31 -0.74 -4.27
N THR A 70 4.69 -0.01 -5.31
CA THR A 70 5.87 -0.34 -6.13
C THR A 70 6.72 0.91 -6.32
N THR A 71 8.02 0.76 -6.15
CA THR A 71 8.99 1.83 -6.42
C THR A 71 9.75 1.51 -7.70
N TYR A 72 9.71 2.41 -8.66
CA TYR A 72 10.44 2.35 -9.92
C TYR A 72 11.63 3.32 -9.88
N ILE A 73 12.75 2.94 -10.47
CA ILE A 73 13.94 3.77 -10.60
C ILE A 73 14.18 4.03 -12.08
N SER A 74 14.28 5.32 -12.45
CA SER A 74 14.56 5.71 -13.83
C SER A 74 15.98 5.31 -14.22
N GLN A 75 16.12 4.69 -15.38
CA GLN A 75 17.41 4.36 -15.99
C GLN A 75 17.93 5.48 -16.91
N LYS A 76 17.15 6.55 -17.11
CA LYS A 76 17.54 7.70 -17.92
C LYS A 76 18.34 8.70 -17.09
N ALA A 77 19.54 9.04 -17.53
CA ALA A 77 20.41 9.99 -16.84
C ALA A 77 19.83 11.41 -16.74
N ASP A 78 19.04 11.83 -17.75
CA ASP A 78 18.41 13.14 -17.87
C ASP A 78 16.93 13.14 -17.42
N SER A 79 16.47 12.08 -16.74
CA SER A 79 15.10 12.01 -16.26
C SER A 79 14.80 13.16 -15.27
N PRO A 80 13.60 13.78 -15.37
CA PRO A 80 13.16 14.78 -14.39
C PRO A 80 13.00 14.19 -12.98
N TRP A 81 12.85 12.88 -12.86
CA TRP A 81 12.75 12.14 -11.60
C TRP A 81 13.70 10.94 -11.60
N THR A 82 14.08 10.47 -10.43
CA THR A 82 14.86 9.23 -10.26
C THR A 82 14.01 8.09 -9.71
N HIS A 83 13.03 8.40 -8.87
CA HIS A 83 12.15 7.43 -8.23
C HIS A 83 10.70 7.80 -8.50
N MET A 84 9.89 6.80 -8.84
CA MET A 84 8.45 6.87 -8.94
C MET A 84 7.86 5.82 -8.02
N ARG A 85 7.05 6.24 -7.05
CA ARG A 85 6.35 5.32 -6.13
C ARG A 85 4.87 5.34 -6.44
N VAL A 86 4.33 4.16 -6.71
CA VAL A 86 2.94 3.95 -7.10
C VAL A 86 2.24 3.16 -6.01
N PHE A 87 1.28 3.78 -5.34
CA PHE A 87 0.35 3.12 -4.42
C PHE A 87 -0.93 2.79 -5.19
N VAL A 88 -1.32 1.52 -5.19
CA VAL A 88 -2.60 1.08 -5.74
C VAL A 88 -3.62 0.99 -4.62
N LEU A 89 -4.72 1.69 -4.78
CA LEU A 89 -5.80 1.84 -3.81
C LEU A 89 -7.09 1.26 -4.38
N ARG A 90 -7.92 0.71 -3.52
CA ARG A 90 -9.20 0.11 -3.91
C ARG A 90 -10.22 1.16 -4.37
N ASP A 91 -10.23 2.32 -3.71
CA ASP A 91 -11.24 3.35 -3.87
C ASP A 91 -10.78 4.70 -3.31
N HIS A 92 -11.62 5.73 -3.46
CA HIS A 92 -11.36 7.07 -2.93
C HIS A 92 -11.31 7.14 -1.40
N GLU A 93 -12.01 6.28 -0.69
CA GLU A 93 -11.95 6.24 0.78
C GLU A 93 -10.55 5.83 1.26
N GLN A 94 -9.96 4.81 0.64
CA GLN A 94 -8.56 4.43 0.89
C GLN A 94 -7.59 5.56 0.50
N GLN A 95 -7.85 6.27 -0.60
CA GLN A 95 -7.03 7.40 -1.04
C GLN A 95 -7.01 8.52 0.01
N GLU A 96 -8.17 8.95 0.48
CA GLU A 96 -8.30 10.01 1.51
C GLU A 96 -7.62 9.61 2.83
N ALA A 97 -7.65 8.32 3.17
CA ALA A 97 -7.06 7.79 4.40
C ALA A 97 -5.55 7.49 4.29
N LEU A 98 -4.96 7.45 3.09
CA LEU A 98 -3.61 6.95 2.84
C LEU A 98 -2.55 7.63 3.71
N GLN A 99 -2.51 8.95 3.73
CA GLN A 99 -1.49 9.69 4.47
C GLN A 99 -1.57 9.42 5.97
N LYS A 100 -2.79 9.42 6.53
CA LYS A 100 -3.02 9.10 7.94
C LYS A 100 -2.56 7.67 8.26
N ALA A 101 -2.88 6.71 7.41
CA ALA A 101 -2.49 5.32 7.60
C ALA A 101 -0.97 5.11 7.56
N LEU A 102 -0.26 5.82 6.68
CA LEU A 102 1.21 5.83 6.63
C LEU A 102 1.82 6.46 7.89
N ASP A 103 1.24 7.56 8.38
CA ASP A 103 1.70 8.21 9.61
C ASP A 103 1.47 7.33 10.84
N GLU A 104 0.34 6.65 10.93
CA GLU A 104 0.05 5.67 11.99
C GLU A 104 1.02 4.48 11.95
N ALA A 105 1.34 3.96 10.76
CA ALA A 105 2.33 2.89 10.59
C ALA A 105 3.72 3.35 11.04
N LYS A 106 4.10 4.57 10.68
CA LYS A 106 5.34 5.20 11.13
C LYS A 106 5.41 5.32 12.65
N LEU A 107 4.33 5.76 13.29
CA LEU A 107 4.25 5.86 14.76
C LEU A 107 4.39 4.49 15.44
N ARG A 108 3.79 3.43 14.88
CA ARG A 108 3.92 2.07 15.42
C ARG A 108 5.34 1.54 15.38
N LEU A 109 6.06 1.77 14.28
CA LEU A 109 7.42 1.27 14.09
C LEU A 109 8.49 2.17 14.74
N HIS A 110 8.24 3.46 14.78
CA HIS A 110 9.17 4.48 15.28
C HIS A 110 8.44 5.40 16.26
N PRO A 111 8.17 4.96 17.51
CA PRO A 111 7.43 5.76 18.49
C PRO A 111 8.19 7.00 18.97
N ASP A 112 9.53 7.00 18.89
CA ASP A 112 10.36 8.14 19.26
C ASP A 112 10.21 9.28 18.23
N GLU A 113 9.67 10.41 18.67
CA GLU A 113 9.48 11.61 17.85
C GLU A 113 10.80 12.19 17.34
N GLN A 114 11.83 12.20 18.17
CA GLN A 114 13.14 12.73 17.76
C GLN A 114 13.74 11.88 16.64
N GLU A 115 13.58 10.56 16.71
CA GLU A 115 14.01 9.67 15.63
C GLU A 115 13.25 9.95 14.34
N ARG A 116 11.91 10.07 14.40
CA ARG A 116 11.11 10.41 13.21
C ARG A 116 11.53 11.75 12.60
N ASN A 117 11.81 12.75 13.42
CA ASN A 117 12.27 14.06 12.96
C ASN A 117 13.67 13.98 12.32
N ARG A 118 14.59 13.18 12.88
CA ARG A 118 15.91 12.93 12.27
C ARG A 118 15.77 12.25 10.91
N GLN A 119 14.90 11.26 10.79
CA GLN A 119 14.66 10.56 9.52
C GLN A 119 14.02 11.47 8.46
N ALA A 120 13.08 12.33 8.86
CA ALA A 120 12.50 13.32 7.95
C ALA A 120 13.54 14.31 7.44
N ALA A 121 14.37 14.87 8.33
CA ALA A 121 15.45 15.76 7.96
C ALA A 121 16.51 15.07 7.08
N TYR A 122 16.83 13.80 7.37
CA TYR A 122 17.74 13.01 6.56
C TYR A 122 17.19 12.81 5.14
N ALA A 123 15.89 12.49 5.00
CA ALA A 123 15.26 12.34 3.70
C ALA A 123 15.37 13.60 2.84
N GLU A 124 15.23 14.79 3.43
CA GLU A 124 15.39 16.08 2.73
C GLU A 124 16.81 16.31 2.21
N THR A 125 17.82 15.71 2.85
CA THR A 125 19.21 15.76 2.34
C THR A 125 19.44 14.84 1.16
N LEU A 126 18.57 13.86 0.94
CA LEU A 126 18.74 12.82 -0.09
C LEU A 126 17.98 13.11 -1.38
N ARG A 127 16.85 13.81 -1.30
CA ARG A 127 15.92 13.94 -2.41
C ARG A 127 15.12 15.24 -2.40
N ASP A 128 14.59 15.57 -3.56
CA ASP A 128 13.57 16.61 -3.74
C ASP A 128 12.27 15.99 -4.25
N ALA A 129 11.13 16.53 -3.81
CA ALA A 129 9.83 16.19 -4.39
C ALA A 129 9.72 16.82 -5.77
N VAL A 130 9.25 16.06 -6.76
CA VAL A 130 9.08 16.54 -8.14
C VAL A 130 7.61 16.82 -8.42
N SER A 131 6.77 15.81 -8.28
CA SER A 131 5.32 15.90 -8.52
C SER A 131 4.57 14.76 -7.83
N HIS A 132 3.26 14.91 -7.82
CA HIS A 132 2.31 13.91 -7.35
C HIS A 132 1.09 13.96 -8.27
N GLU A 133 0.54 12.81 -8.61
CA GLU A 133 -0.67 12.69 -9.41
C GLU A 133 -1.53 11.50 -8.97
N THR A 134 -2.83 11.63 -9.19
CA THR A 134 -3.82 10.58 -9.01
C THR A 134 -4.27 10.08 -10.37
N LEU A 135 -4.25 8.77 -10.58
CA LEU A 135 -4.64 8.12 -11.83
C LEU A 135 -5.78 7.12 -11.58
N GLU A 136 -6.73 7.06 -12.50
CA GLU A 136 -7.70 5.96 -12.55
C GLU A 136 -7.08 4.77 -13.25
N ILE A 137 -7.34 3.56 -12.74
CA ILE A 137 -6.87 2.32 -13.34
C ILE A 137 -7.99 1.78 -14.23
N LEU A 138 -7.74 1.71 -15.53
CA LEU A 138 -8.64 1.05 -16.50
C LEU A 138 -8.34 -0.45 -16.54
N HIS A 139 -9.39 -1.26 -16.51
CA HIS A 139 -9.34 -2.73 -16.58
C HIS A 139 -9.87 -3.26 -17.92
#